data_a34f2e04f81d5a1c7c5c60077b53b0b6
#
_entry.id   a34f2e04f81d5a1c7c5c60077b53b0b6
#
_cell.length_a   1.000
_cell.length_b   1.000
_cell.length_c   1.000
_cell.angle_alpha   90.00
_cell.angle_beta   90.00
_cell.angle_gamma   90.00
#
_symmetry.space_group_name_H-M   'P 1'
#
loop_
_entity.id
_entity.type
_entity.pdbx_description
1 polymer ?
#
loop_
_entity_poly.entity_id
_entity_poly.type
_entity_poly.pdbx_seq_one_letter_code
_entity_poly.pdbx_strand_id
1 'polypeptide(L)'
;FKQASAQRLVKTRQVKPMTDLQSLQRDAHLDAKDIARLIEAGACLAISGNRHQGHWLAAGIESPPPLFNRFKNQTEKVTLPLPTEIDNTRADYNSMKLTLGRHPMEILRANGKALKGTTLACQLPNIRHGRFVEVAGIVTGRQKPSTASGIIFMTLEDETNSINVVIFNSMLNRFRAEILRGRLLRIKGILERQGPVIHIISGHFM
;
A
#
# COMPACT_ATOMS: atom_id res chain seq x y z
N PHE A 1 4.95 -2.08 -16.49
CA PHE A 1 4.36 -1.34 -17.61
C PHE A 1 5.49 -0.66 -18.38
N LYS A 2 5.59 -0.90 -19.68
CA LYS A 2 6.70 -0.39 -20.50
C LYS A 2 6.44 1.05 -20.94
N GLN A 3 7.49 1.85 -21.08
CA GLN A 3 7.40 3.25 -21.53
C GLN A 3 6.69 3.38 -22.89
N ALA A 4 6.98 2.49 -23.84
CA ALA A 4 6.34 2.48 -25.16
C ALA A 4 4.82 2.26 -25.07
N SER A 5 4.35 1.36 -24.19
CA SER A 5 2.93 1.13 -23.94
C SER A 5 2.27 2.37 -23.30
N ALA A 6 2.98 3.03 -22.36
CA ALA A 6 2.49 4.27 -21.76
C ALA A 6 2.32 5.39 -22.78
N GLN A 7 3.31 5.56 -23.67
CA GLN A 7 3.25 6.60 -24.73
C GLN A 7 2.11 6.35 -25.72
N ARG A 8 1.88 5.09 -26.14
CA ARG A 8 0.73 4.74 -26.98
C ARG A 8 -0.59 5.07 -26.30
N LEU A 9 -0.72 4.65 -25.02
CA LEU A 9 -1.91 4.91 -24.21
C LEU A 9 -2.23 6.42 -24.14
N VAL A 10 -1.23 7.25 -23.84
CA VAL A 10 -1.39 8.71 -23.76
C VAL A 10 -1.82 9.30 -25.10
N LYS A 11 -1.17 8.92 -26.21
CA LYS A 11 -1.53 9.38 -27.55
C LYS A 11 -2.96 9.01 -27.92
N THR A 12 -3.34 7.75 -27.69
CA THR A 12 -4.69 7.27 -27.99
C THR A 12 -5.75 8.03 -27.20
N ARG A 13 -5.52 8.25 -25.89
CA ARG A 13 -6.44 8.99 -25.02
C ARG A 13 -6.65 10.45 -25.45
N GLN A 14 -5.64 11.08 -26.05
CA GLN A 14 -5.76 12.44 -26.57
C GLN A 14 -6.63 12.53 -27.81
N VAL A 15 -6.69 11.46 -28.60
CA VAL A 15 -7.46 11.41 -29.85
C VAL A 15 -8.91 10.94 -29.61
N LYS A 16 -9.10 9.96 -28.74
CA LYS A 16 -10.40 9.33 -28.51
C LYS A 16 -10.57 8.91 -27.05
N PRO A 17 -11.73 9.22 -26.43
CA PRO A 17 -12.02 8.72 -25.09
C PRO A 17 -12.16 7.18 -25.10
N MET A 18 -11.60 6.54 -24.07
CA MET A 18 -11.67 5.09 -23.87
C MET A 18 -12.89 4.78 -23.00
N THR A 19 -13.83 4.04 -23.54
CA THR A 19 -15.11 3.75 -22.89
C THR A 19 -15.20 2.35 -22.28
N ASP A 20 -14.35 1.44 -22.73
CA ASP A 20 -14.30 0.05 -22.27
C ASP A 20 -12.90 -0.55 -22.41
N LEU A 21 -12.65 -1.71 -21.76
CA LEU A 21 -11.34 -2.36 -21.75
C LEU A 21 -10.95 -2.92 -23.12
N GLN A 22 -11.91 -3.33 -23.95
CA GLN A 22 -11.63 -3.85 -25.28
C GLN A 22 -11.13 -2.74 -26.21
N SER A 23 -11.77 -1.56 -26.18
CA SER A 23 -11.30 -0.39 -26.92
C SER A 23 -9.92 0.07 -26.43
N LEU A 24 -9.70 0.07 -25.10
CA LEU A 24 -8.41 0.38 -24.50
C LEU A 24 -7.29 -0.53 -25.03
N GLN A 25 -7.53 -1.85 -25.04
CA GLN A 25 -6.55 -2.82 -25.53
C GLN A 25 -6.25 -2.62 -27.01
N ARG A 26 -7.31 -2.55 -27.83
CA ARG A 26 -7.21 -2.47 -29.28
C ARG A 26 -6.56 -1.15 -29.73
N ASP A 27 -7.09 -0.03 -29.25
CA ASP A 27 -6.73 1.28 -29.78
C ASP A 27 -5.33 1.75 -29.29
N ALA A 28 -4.92 1.32 -28.06
CA ALA A 28 -3.57 1.58 -27.55
C ALA A 28 -2.59 0.42 -27.80
N HIS A 29 -2.99 -0.64 -28.50
CA HIS A 29 -2.17 -1.83 -28.77
C HIS A 29 -1.49 -2.39 -27.50
N LEU A 30 -2.29 -2.59 -26.45
CA LEU A 30 -1.81 -3.12 -25.16
C LEU A 30 -1.93 -4.66 -25.16
N ASP A 31 -0.97 -5.33 -24.56
CA ASP A 31 -1.06 -6.76 -24.31
C ASP A 31 -1.90 -7.06 -23.05
N ALA A 32 -2.28 -8.34 -22.87
CA ALA A 32 -3.08 -8.76 -21.73
C ALA A 32 -2.37 -8.47 -20.38
N LYS A 33 -1.03 -8.51 -20.34
CA LYS A 33 -0.24 -8.19 -19.14
C LYS A 33 -0.28 -6.71 -18.83
N ASP A 34 -0.26 -5.85 -19.84
CA ASP A 34 -0.37 -4.40 -19.65
C ASP A 34 -1.77 -4.02 -19.13
N ILE A 35 -2.84 -4.63 -19.68
CA ILE A 35 -4.22 -4.45 -19.19
C ILE A 35 -4.34 -4.91 -17.74
N ALA A 36 -3.83 -6.11 -17.40
CA ALA A 36 -3.88 -6.62 -16.03
C ALA A 36 -3.19 -5.67 -15.05
N ARG A 37 -2.03 -5.11 -15.40
CA ARG A 37 -1.31 -4.13 -14.56
C ARG A 37 -2.07 -2.83 -14.36
N LEU A 38 -2.77 -2.34 -15.39
CA LEU A 38 -3.61 -1.15 -15.27
C LEU A 38 -4.81 -1.40 -14.36
N ILE A 39 -5.42 -2.58 -14.42
CA ILE A 39 -6.52 -2.98 -13.55
C ILE A 39 -6.02 -3.10 -12.09
N GLU A 40 -4.91 -3.79 -11.87
CA GLU A 40 -4.27 -3.92 -10.56
C GLU A 40 -3.97 -2.56 -9.93
N ALA A 41 -3.45 -1.62 -10.72
CA ALA A 41 -3.19 -0.26 -10.30
C ALA A 41 -4.45 0.62 -10.12
N GLY A 42 -5.65 0.08 -10.38
CA GLY A 42 -6.89 0.83 -10.29
C GLY A 42 -7.10 1.86 -11.42
N ALA A 43 -6.25 1.87 -12.45
CA ALA A 43 -6.32 2.85 -13.54
C ALA A 43 -7.56 2.68 -14.44
N CYS A 44 -8.21 1.50 -14.39
CA CYS A 44 -9.37 1.16 -15.19
C CYS A 44 -10.71 1.28 -14.44
N LEU A 45 -10.73 1.78 -13.20
CA LEU A 45 -11.95 1.81 -12.37
C LEU A 45 -13.11 2.57 -13.02
N ALA A 46 -12.84 3.66 -13.73
CA ALA A 46 -13.86 4.45 -14.42
C ALA A 46 -14.58 3.69 -15.54
N ILE A 47 -13.93 2.68 -16.16
CA ILE A 47 -14.47 1.91 -17.27
C ILE A 47 -14.89 0.49 -16.88
N SER A 48 -14.38 -0.03 -15.77
CA SER A 48 -14.68 -1.38 -15.27
C SER A 48 -15.53 -1.40 -13.99
N GLY A 49 -15.70 -0.25 -13.33
CA GLY A 49 -16.41 -0.11 -12.07
C GLY A 49 -15.60 -0.52 -10.85
N ASN A 50 -14.98 -1.68 -10.86
CA ASN A 50 -14.10 -2.16 -9.79
C ASN A 50 -13.03 -3.13 -10.32
N ARG A 51 -12.04 -3.49 -9.49
CA ARG A 51 -10.93 -4.37 -9.90
C ARG A 51 -11.38 -5.78 -10.24
N HIS A 52 -12.30 -6.38 -9.47
CA HIS A 52 -12.79 -7.73 -9.75
C HIS A 52 -13.48 -7.78 -11.12
N GLN A 53 -14.36 -6.82 -11.38
CA GLN A 53 -15.03 -6.69 -12.67
C GLN A 53 -14.05 -6.42 -13.80
N GLY A 54 -13.00 -5.60 -13.53
CA GLY A 54 -11.93 -5.33 -14.49
C GLY A 54 -11.19 -6.60 -14.91
N HIS A 55 -10.78 -7.42 -13.95
CA HIS A 55 -10.12 -8.72 -14.25
C HIS A 55 -11.01 -9.67 -15.00
N TRP A 56 -12.29 -9.76 -14.63
CA TRP A 56 -13.28 -10.59 -15.34
C TRP A 56 -13.43 -10.14 -16.79
N LEU A 57 -13.65 -8.85 -17.02
CA LEU A 57 -13.79 -8.29 -18.36
C LEU A 57 -12.52 -8.49 -19.18
N ALA A 58 -11.34 -8.31 -18.59
CA ALA A 58 -10.06 -8.51 -19.27
C ALA A 58 -9.83 -9.98 -19.67
N ALA A 59 -10.25 -10.93 -18.84
CA ALA A 59 -10.16 -12.36 -19.14
C ALA A 59 -11.05 -12.76 -20.33
N GLY A 60 -12.15 -12.05 -20.55
CA GLY A 60 -13.05 -12.26 -21.70
C GLY A 60 -12.65 -11.53 -22.97
N ILE A 61 -11.53 -10.76 -22.95
CA ILE A 61 -11.06 -10.10 -24.16
C ILE A 61 -10.29 -11.11 -25.02
N GLU A 62 -10.97 -11.65 -26.00
CA GLU A 62 -10.33 -12.44 -27.05
C GLU A 62 -9.73 -11.51 -28.11
N SER A 63 -8.58 -11.88 -28.66
CA SER A 63 -8.05 -11.26 -29.88
C SER A 63 -8.71 -11.98 -31.08
N PRO A 64 -9.80 -11.45 -31.63
CA PRO A 64 -10.48 -12.13 -32.72
C PRO A 64 -9.52 -12.20 -33.92
N PRO A 65 -9.54 -13.30 -34.68
CA PRO A 65 -8.85 -13.36 -35.97
C PRO A 65 -9.33 -12.20 -36.86
N PRO A 66 -8.48 -11.68 -37.76
CA PRO A 66 -8.79 -10.48 -38.56
C PRO A 66 -10.17 -10.51 -39.28
N LEU A 67 -10.66 -11.70 -39.59
CA LEU A 67 -11.93 -11.91 -40.22
C LEU A 67 -13.16 -11.58 -39.35
N PHE A 68 -13.03 -11.63 -38.02
CA PHE A 68 -14.12 -11.50 -37.06
C PHE A 68 -14.10 -10.18 -36.27
N ASN A 69 -13.28 -9.21 -36.64
CA ASN A 69 -13.13 -7.92 -35.97
C ASN A 69 -14.42 -7.08 -35.86
N ARG A 70 -15.49 -7.45 -36.55
CA ARG A 70 -16.77 -6.74 -36.54
C ARG A 70 -17.82 -7.31 -35.56
N PHE A 71 -17.56 -8.47 -34.98
CA PHE A 71 -18.47 -9.05 -33.99
C PHE A 71 -18.16 -8.50 -32.60
N LYS A 72 -19.11 -7.79 -32.01
CA LYS A 72 -19.07 -7.47 -30.58
C LYS A 72 -19.43 -8.74 -29.83
N ASN A 73 -18.49 -9.31 -29.10
CA ASN A 73 -18.80 -10.34 -28.11
C ASN A 73 -19.79 -9.75 -27.10
N GLN A 74 -21.05 -10.24 -27.14
CA GLN A 74 -21.99 -9.98 -26.05
C GLN A 74 -21.60 -10.88 -24.90
N THR A 75 -20.67 -10.40 -24.06
CA THR A 75 -20.39 -11.03 -22.77
C THR A 75 -21.61 -10.80 -21.87
N GLU A 76 -22.18 -11.87 -21.33
CA GLU A 76 -23.19 -11.77 -20.28
C GLU A 76 -22.69 -10.84 -19.18
N LYS A 77 -23.56 -9.93 -18.74
CA LYS A 77 -23.24 -8.99 -17.65
C LYS A 77 -23.22 -9.73 -16.31
N VAL A 78 -22.13 -10.42 -16.04
CA VAL A 78 -21.88 -10.99 -14.71
C VAL A 78 -21.44 -9.86 -13.78
N THR A 79 -22.18 -9.66 -12.69
CA THR A 79 -21.80 -8.69 -11.65
C THR A 79 -21.03 -9.42 -10.55
N LEU A 80 -19.80 -9.05 -10.34
CA LEU A 80 -18.95 -9.61 -9.30
C LEU A 80 -19.06 -8.81 -7.99
N PRO A 81 -18.84 -9.44 -6.82
CA PRO A 81 -18.80 -8.74 -5.56
C PRO A 81 -17.75 -7.61 -5.56
N LEU A 82 -18.10 -6.49 -4.93
CA LEU A 82 -17.17 -5.37 -4.79
C LEU A 82 -15.98 -5.77 -3.91
N PRO A 83 -14.74 -5.40 -4.27
CA PRO A 83 -13.60 -5.58 -3.40
C PRO A 83 -13.77 -4.72 -2.14
N THR A 84 -13.34 -5.26 -0.99
CA THR A 84 -13.32 -4.49 0.25
C THR A 84 -12.25 -3.38 0.18
N GLU A 85 -12.33 -2.41 1.09
CA GLU A 85 -11.30 -1.37 1.18
C GLU A 85 -9.91 -1.96 1.47
N ILE A 86 -9.84 -3.01 2.29
CA ILE A 86 -8.58 -3.72 2.58
C ILE A 86 -8.03 -4.40 1.32
N ASP A 87 -8.91 -5.02 0.51
CA ASP A 87 -8.48 -5.65 -0.74
C ASP A 87 -7.95 -4.62 -1.74
N ASN A 88 -8.61 -3.47 -1.83
CA ASN A 88 -8.15 -2.36 -2.67
C ASN A 88 -6.80 -1.82 -2.20
N THR A 89 -6.64 -1.58 -0.90
CA THR A 89 -5.36 -1.11 -0.33
C THR A 89 -4.25 -2.12 -0.57
N ARG A 90 -4.53 -3.43 -0.40
CA ARG A 90 -3.56 -4.49 -0.69
C ARG A 90 -3.15 -4.51 -2.17
N ALA A 91 -4.10 -4.37 -3.09
CA ALA A 91 -3.84 -4.28 -4.53
C ALA A 91 -2.98 -3.05 -4.87
N ASP A 92 -3.27 -1.91 -4.27
CA ASP A 92 -2.49 -0.68 -4.42
C ASP A 92 -1.02 -0.89 -4.02
N TYR A 93 -0.77 -1.41 -2.82
CA TYR A 93 0.60 -1.66 -2.35
C TYR A 93 1.33 -2.74 -3.17
N ASN A 94 0.61 -3.75 -3.65
CA ASN A 94 1.21 -4.80 -4.50
C ASN A 94 1.62 -4.23 -5.86
N SER A 95 0.81 -3.38 -6.47
CA SER A 95 1.01 -2.86 -7.81
C SER A 95 1.87 -1.59 -7.86
N MET A 96 1.58 -0.61 -7.00
CA MET A 96 2.18 0.73 -7.04
C MET A 96 3.09 1.05 -5.85
N LYS A 97 3.08 0.24 -4.79
CA LYS A 97 3.80 0.45 -3.50
C LYS A 97 3.29 1.65 -2.69
N LEU A 98 2.17 2.21 -3.06
CA LEU A 98 1.47 3.30 -2.36
C LEU A 98 -0.03 3.14 -2.57
N THR A 99 -0.84 3.79 -1.77
CA THR A 99 -2.29 3.92 -1.96
C THR A 99 -2.70 5.38 -2.05
N LEU A 100 -3.75 5.65 -2.82
CA LEU A 100 -4.43 6.95 -2.86
C LEU A 100 -5.66 6.98 -1.93
N GLY A 101 -5.99 5.84 -1.32
CA GLY A 101 -7.04 5.70 -0.33
C GLY A 101 -6.56 6.04 1.08
N ARG A 102 -7.33 5.60 2.09
CA ARG A 102 -6.94 5.75 3.49
C ARG A 102 -5.68 4.97 3.81
N HIS A 103 -4.88 5.51 4.73
CA HIS A 103 -3.69 4.83 5.20
C HIS A 103 -4.03 3.47 5.85
N PRO A 104 -3.24 2.39 5.61
CA PRO A 104 -3.55 1.08 6.18
C PRO A 104 -3.72 1.08 7.70
N MET A 105 -2.95 1.90 8.43
CA MET A 105 -3.08 2.03 9.88
C MET A 105 -4.41 2.64 10.30
N GLU A 106 -4.95 3.60 9.54
CA GLU A 106 -6.27 4.18 9.76
C GLU A 106 -7.38 3.14 9.61
N ILE A 107 -7.31 2.33 8.53
CA ILE A 107 -8.26 1.24 8.28
C ILE A 107 -8.21 0.21 9.42
N LEU A 108 -7.01 -0.19 9.85
CA LEU A 108 -6.82 -1.13 10.94
C LEU A 108 -7.32 -0.58 12.28
N ARG A 109 -7.12 0.72 12.54
CA ARG A 109 -7.59 1.39 13.76
C ARG A 109 -9.11 1.49 13.81
N ALA A 110 -9.74 1.77 12.66
CA ALA A 110 -11.20 1.84 12.55
C ALA A 110 -11.88 0.48 12.77
N ASN A 111 -11.25 -0.61 12.28
CA ASN A 111 -11.84 -1.95 12.25
C ASN A 111 -11.36 -2.87 13.37
N GLY A 112 -10.34 -2.49 14.15
CA GLY A 112 -9.67 -3.41 15.07
C GLY A 112 -9.51 -2.89 16.50
N LYS A 113 -9.69 -3.80 17.47
CA LYS A 113 -9.36 -3.54 18.88
C LYS A 113 -7.83 -3.54 19.14
N ALA A 114 -7.04 -4.12 18.22
CA ALA A 114 -5.60 -4.33 18.39
C ALA A 114 -4.79 -3.03 18.52
N LEU A 115 -5.26 -1.93 17.94
CA LEU A 115 -4.62 -0.62 17.99
C LEU A 115 -5.25 0.34 19.00
N LYS A 116 -6.25 -0.14 19.77
CA LYS A 116 -6.92 0.69 20.79
C LYS A 116 -5.91 1.07 21.87
N GLY A 117 -5.90 2.37 22.21
CA GLY A 117 -5.05 2.93 23.26
C GLY A 117 -3.61 3.24 22.81
N THR A 118 -3.26 3.03 21.53
CA THR A 118 -1.96 3.48 21.01
C THR A 118 -1.99 4.98 20.71
N THR A 119 -0.88 5.65 21.02
CA THR A 119 -0.64 7.06 20.76
C THR A 119 -0.33 7.29 19.29
N LEU A 120 -0.95 8.29 18.67
CA LEU A 120 -0.65 8.69 17.30
C LEU A 120 0.69 9.45 17.22
N ALA A 121 1.38 9.32 16.09
CA ALA A 121 2.64 10.03 15.86
C ALA A 121 2.49 11.55 16.01
N CYS A 122 1.40 12.15 15.50
CA CYS A 122 1.12 13.58 15.64
C CYS A 122 0.92 14.05 17.11
N GLN A 123 0.63 13.14 18.03
CA GLN A 123 0.44 13.45 19.46
C GLN A 123 1.76 13.43 20.23
N LEU A 124 2.79 12.74 19.74
CA LEU A 124 4.09 12.60 20.43
C LEU A 124 4.76 13.95 20.78
N PRO A 125 4.69 14.99 19.94
CA PRO A 125 5.23 16.30 20.27
C PRO A 125 4.64 16.94 21.53
N ASN A 126 3.42 16.58 21.89
CA ASN A 126 2.71 17.12 23.06
C ASN A 126 2.96 16.32 24.35
N ILE A 127 3.66 15.19 24.26
CA ILE A 127 3.98 14.33 25.41
C ILE A 127 5.30 14.76 26.02
N ARG A 128 5.38 14.80 27.35
CA ARG A 128 6.59 15.17 28.09
C ARG A 128 7.67 14.10 27.92
N HIS A 129 8.93 14.55 27.88
CA HIS A 129 10.11 13.67 27.96
C HIS A 129 10.01 12.72 29.17
N GLY A 130 10.47 11.49 28.98
CA GLY A 130 10.47 10.45 30.02
C GLY A 130 9.12 9.75 30.24
N ARG A 131 8.07 10.13 29.52
CA ARG A 131 6.75 9.48 29.65
C ARG A 131 6.73 8.15 28.90
N PHE A 132 6.03 7.20 29.51
CA PHE A 132 5.73 5.92 28.87
C PHE A 132 4.66 6.11 27.79
N VAL A 133 4.89 5.57 26.62
CA VAL A 133 3.99 5.64 25.47
C VAL A 133 3.86 4.27 24.84
N GLU A 134 2.74 4.08 24.19
CA GLU A 134 2.48 2.91 23.35
C GLU A 134 2.10 3.38 21.95
N VAL A 135 2.87 2.98 20.96
CA VAL A 135 2.68 3.37 19.55
C VAL A 135 2.52 2.14 18.67
N ALA A 136 1.91 2.33 17.51
CA ALA A 136 1.84 1.29 16.50
C ALA A 136 2.01 1.88 15.11
N GLY A 137 2.66 1.15 14.23
CA GLY A 137 2.89 1.59 12.86
C GLY A 137 3.45 0.50 11.96
N ILE A 138 3.43 0.80 10.67
CA ILE A 138 4.08 0.00 9.64
C ILE A 138 5.58 0.32 9.66
N VAL A 139 6.42 -0.70 9.60
CA VAL A 139 7.87 -0.51 9.59
C VAL A 139 8.32 -0.09 8.19
N THR A 140 8.75 1.15 8.06
CA THR A 140 9.25 1.73 6.80
C THR A 140 10.76 1.69 6.70
N GLY A 141 11.48 1.65 7.84
CA GLY A 141 12.93 1.61 7.85
C GLY A 141 13.52 0.83 9.04
N ARG A 142 14.65 0.17 8.80
CA ARG A 142 15.52 -0.42 9.82
C ARG A 142 16.96 -0.12 9.46
N GLN A 143 17.69 0.46 10.39
CA GLN A 143 19.11 0.76 10.22
C GLN A 143 19.89 0.26 11.43
N LYS A 144 20.99 -0.45 11.18
CA LYS A 144 21.95 -0.87 12.19
C LYS A 144 23.32 -0.31 11.81
N PRO A 145 23.63 0.92 12.21
CA PRO A 145 24.92 1.52 11.91
C PRO A 145 26.06 0.72 12.57
N SER A 146 27.16 0.53 11.87
CA SER A 146 28.35 -0.15 12.42
C SER A 146 28.97 0.59 13.58
N THR A 147 28.77 1.91 13.65
CA THR A 147 29.29 2.81 14.69
C THR A 147 28.46 2.85 15.97
N ALA A 148 27.25 2.28 15.97
CA ALA A 148 26.26 2.44 17.05
C ALA A 148 26.19 1.23 18.00
N SER A 149 27.30 0.56 18.32
CA SER A 149 27.41 -0.47 19.38
C SER A 149 26.23 -1.44 19.48
N GLY A 150 25.67 -1.87 18.32
CA GLY A 150 24.57 -2.82 18.27
C GLY A 150 23.17 -2.23 18.40
N ILE A 151 23.02 -0.91 18.44
CA ILE A 151 21.72 -0.23 18.43
C ILE A 151 21.07 -0.33 17.04
N ILE A 152 19.76 -0.56 17.02
CA ILE A 152 18.96 -0.53 15.80
C ILE A 152 18.05 0.69 15.86
N PHE A 153 18.05 1.47 14.80
CA PHE A 153 17.09 2.54 14.57
C PHE A 153 15.97 2.00 13.65
N MET A 154 14.76 2.10 14.12
CA MET A 154 13.58 1.68 13.37
C MET A 154 12.67 2.88 13.16
N THR A 155 12.14 3.00 11.94
CA THR A 155 11.11 3.98 11.63
C THR A 155 9.79 3.24 11.44
N LEU A 156 8.79 3.64 12.21
CA LEU A 156 7.40 3.26 12.01
C LEU A 156 6.65 4.41 11.35
N GLU A 157 5.60 4.09 10.64
CA GLU A 157 4.68 5.06 10.05
C GLU A 157 3.25 4.71 10.44
N ASP A 158 2.55 5.67 10.99
CA ASP A 158 1.11 5.58 11.19
C ASP A 158 0.37 6.51 10.20
N GLU A 159 -0.94 6.63 10.34
CA GLU A 159 -1.78 7.47 9.49
C GLU A 159 -1.49 8.96 9.61
N THR A 160 -0.67 9.38 10.58
CA THR A 160 -0.44 10.79 10.88
C THR A 160 0.98 11.26 10.62
N ASN A 161 1.98 10.41 10.87
CA ASN A 161 3.40 10.75 10.67
C ASN A 161 4.31 9.53 10.92
N SER A 162 5.63 9.76 10.80
CA SER A 162 6.68 8.79 11.14
C SER A 162 7.06 8.86 12.62
N ILE A 163 7.44 7.71 13.19
CA ILE A 163 7.84 7.50 14.57
C ILE A 163 9.25 6.89 14.59
N ASN A 164 10.19 7.54 15.24
CA ASN A 164 11.53 7.02 15.39
C ASN A 164 11.63 6.18 16.67
N VAL A 165 12.12 4.96 16.53
CA VAL A 165 12.30 4.00 17.64
C VAL A 165 13.76 3.61 17.74
N VAL A 166 14.31 3.70 18.96
CA VAL A 166 15.66 3.25 19.29
C VAL A 166 15.56 1.91 20.02
N ILE A 167 16.30 0.93 19.54
CA ILE A 167 16.26 -0.45 19.99
C ILE A 167 17.66 -0.85 20.45
N PHE A 168 17.82 -1.08 21.75
CA PHE A 168 19.06 -1.55 22.31
C PHE A 168 19.25 -3.06 22.09
N ASN A 169 20.49 -3.50 22.14
CA ASN A 169 20.88 -4.89 21.88
C ASN A 169 20.18 -5.91 22.81
N SER A 170 19.89 -5.54 24.05
CA SER A 170 19.10 -6.36 24.98
C SER A 170 17.71 -6.69 24.47
N MET A 171 17.06 -5.75 23.79
CA MET A 171 15.76 -5.95 23.16
C MET A 171 15.86 -6.84 21.94
N LEU A 172 16.93 -6.73 21.14
CA LEU A 172 17.16 -7.57 19.99
C LEU A 172 17.24 -9.05 20.36
N ASN A 173 17.87 -9.38 21.50
CA ASN A 173 17.96 -10.76 21.98
C ASN A 173 16.59 -11.32 22.39
N ARG A 174 15.72 -10.48 22.94
CA ARG A 174 14.40 -10.87 23.46
C ARG A 174 13.31 -10.90 22.39
N PHE A 175 13.33 -9.96 21.44
CA PHE A 175 12.29 -9.76 20.43
C PHE A 175 12.85 -9.80 19.01
N ARG A 176 13.75 -10.77 18.77
CA ARG A 176 14.51 -10.86 17.52
C ARG A 176 13.61 -10.98 16.28
N ALA A 177 12.57 -11.79 16.37
CA ALA A 177 11.67 -12.04 15.24
C ALA A 177 10.87 -10.79 14.88
N GLU A 178 10.29 -10.14 15.88
CA GLU A 178 9.51 -8.91 15.74
C GLU A 178 10.39 -7.79 15.19
N ILE A 179 11.57 -7.57 15.76
CA ILE A 179 12.47 -6.51 15.37
C ILE A 179 12.99 -6.69 13.95
N LEU A 180 13.34 -7.92 13.53
CA LEU A 180 13.96 -8.15 12.23
C LEU A 180 12.93 -8.38 11.11
N ARG A 181 11.77 -8.95 11.40
CA ARG A 181 10.80 -9.40 10.40
C ARG A 181 9.42 -8.74 10.49
N GLY A 182 9.09 -8.13 11.65
CA GLY A 182 7.79 -7.50 11.86
C GLY A 182 7.55 -6.38 10.85
N ARG A 183 6.46 -6.40 10.14
CA ARG A 183 6.07 -5.33 9.20
C ARG A 183 5.09 -4.34 9.82
N LEU A 184 4.27 -4.80 10.72
CA LEU A 184 3.37 -4.02 11.55
C LEU A 184 3.73 -4.33 12.99
N LEU A 185 4.04 -3.31 13.77
CA LEU A 185 4.48 -3.47 15.15
C LEU A 185 3.71 -2.52 16.06
N ARG A 186 3.43 -3.02 17.25
CA ARG A 186 2.99 -2.25 18.40
C ARG A 186 4.12 -2.25 19.43
N ILE A 187 4.58 -1.07 19.82
CA ILE A 187 5.79 -0.89 20.64
C ILE A 187 5.42 -0.08 21.88
N LYS A 188 5.81 -0.59 23.04
CA LYS A 188 5.80 0.14 24.30
C LYS A 188 7.19 0.65 24.60
N GLY A 189 7.31 1.90 25.02
CA GLY A 189 8.60 2.50 25.30
C GLY A 189 8.50 3.82 26.03
N ILE A 190 9.66 4.44 26.23
CA ILE A 190 9.81 5.74 26.89
C ILE A 190 10.09 6.77 25.81
N LEU A 191 9.33 7.87 25.82
CA LEU A 191 9.55 8.98 24.92
C LEU A 191 10.77 9.79 25.38
N GLU A 192 11.78 9.87 24.51
CA GLU A 192 12.92 10.75 24.68
C GLU A 192 12.91 11.90 23.69
N ARG A 193 13.31 13.07 24.17
CA ARG A 193 13.40 14.28 23.36
C ARG A 193 14.80 14.85 23.44
N GLN A 194 15.44 15.01 22.29
CA GLN A 194 16.72 15.70 22.13
C GLN A 194 16.53 16.89 21.18
N GLY A 195 16.37 18.08 21.73
CA GLY A 195 16.02 19.25 20.94
C GLY A 195 14.72 19.04 20.16
N PRO A 196 14.72 19.21 18.83
CA PRO A 196 13.53 19.02 18.01
C PRO A 196 13.23 17.54 17.71
N VAL A 197 14.16 16.63 17.96
CA VAL A 197 14.03 15.22 17.60
C VAL A 197 13.39 14.44 18.73
N ILE A 198 12.40 13.60 18.37
CA ILE A 198 11.68 12.72 19.29
C ILE A 198 12.00 11.28 18.93
N HIS A 199 12.40 10.50 19.94
CA HIS A 199 12.62 9.07 19.83
C HIS A 199 11.78 8.31 20.86
N ILE A 200 11.47 7.05 20.56
CA ILE A 200 10.91 6.12 21.54
C ILE A 200 11.97 5.08 21.85
N ILE A 201 12.41 5.03 23.09
CA ILE A 201 13.29 3.97 23.58
C ILE A 201 12.42 2.75 23.82
N SER A 202 12.62 1.71 23.01
CA SER A 202 11.77 0.51 23.05
C SER A 202 11.97 -0.31 24.32
N GLY A 203 10.86 -0.80 24.90
CA GLY A 203 10.86 -1.69 26.07
C GLY A 203 10.11 -2.99 25.81
N HIS A 204 9.12 -3.02 24.89
CA HIS A 204 8.35 -4.20 24.56
C HIS A 204 7.79 -4.13 23.14
N PHE A 205 7.74 -5.29 22.47
CA PHE A 205 7.22 -5.45 21.10
C PHE A 205 6.06 -6.45 21.09
N MET A 206 5.05 -6.13 20.26
CA MET A 206 3.88 -6.99 19.99
C MET A 206 3.57 -6.95 18.48
#